data_c69ee546c73b9180ea9f69963c0b0643
#
_entry.id   c69ee546c73b9180ea9f69963c0b0643
#
_cell.length_a   1.000
_cell.length_b   1.000
_cell.length_c   1.000
_cell.angle_alpha   90.00
_cell.angle_beta   90.00
_cell.angle_gamma   90.00
#
_symmetry.space_group_name_H-M   'P 1'
#
loop_
_entity.id
_entity.type
_entity.pdbx_description
1 polymer ?
#
loop_
_entity_poly.entity_id
_entity_poly.type
_entity_poly.pdbx_seq_one_letter_code
_entity_poly.pdbx_strand_id
1 'polypeptide(L)'
;VWKTFFMKDGVWLALAFMLLYRLPEALSVKMLTPFLLDPPEAGGLGLSTAQSGLVYGTAGVIALTIGGILGGVYAARKGLRKSMWIMALSLALPCAVYLFLALVQPERMWIVYACVVLDQFGYGFGFTAYMLYMMKFAEGEFVTSHYAICTAFMALSMMIPGLFAGWM
;
A
#
# COMPACT_ATOMS: atom_id res chain seq x y z
N VAL A 1 -0.08 12.92 26.66
CA VAL A 1 -0.07 12.47 25.27
C VAL A 1 0.04 10.94 25.17
N TRP A 2 1.17 10.32 25.58
CA TRP A 2 1.33 8.85 25.49
C TRP A 2 0.26 8.11 26.28
N LYS A 3 0.07 8.49 27.57
CA LYS A 3 -0.94 7.86 28.42
C LYS A 3 -2.35 8.00 27.83
N THR A 4 -2.72 9.18 27.34
CA THR A 4 -4.03 9.42 26.72
C THR A 4 -4.22 8.65 25.42
N PHE A 5 -3.16 8.41 24.64
CA PHE A 5 -3.23 7.56 23.46
C PHE A 5 -3.55 6.10 23.80
N PHE A 6 -2.79 5.52 24.73
CA PHE A 6 -2.95 4.11 25.11
C PHE A 6 -4.19 3.84 25.99
N MET A 7 -4.83 4.87 26.50
CA MET A 7 -6.11 4.79 27.22
C MET A 7 -7.35 4.91 26.30
N LYS A 8 -7.15 5.11 24.98
CA LYS A 8 -8.27 5.14 24.03
C LYS A 8 -8.94 3.78 23.91
N ASP A 9 -10.28 3.79 23.83
CA ASP A 9 -11.05 2.57 23.62
C ASP A 9 -10.64 1.88 22.32
N GLY A 10 -10.34 0.59 22.41
CA GLY A 10 -9.96 -0.22 21.26
C GLY A 10 -8.55 0.06 20.71
N VAL A 11 -7.65 0.71 21.46
CA VAL A 11 -6.29 1.04 20.99
C VAL A 11 -5.54 -0.18 20.48
N TRP A 12 -5.61 -1.30 21.15
CA TRP A 12 -4.93 -2.53 20.75
C TRP A 12 -5.45 -3.09 19.43
N LEU A 13 -6.76 -3.01 19.21
CA LEU A 13 -7.39 -3.39 17.95
C LEU A 13 -6.99 -2.43 16.82
N ALA A 14 -6.94 -1.14 17.12
CA ALA A 14 -6.49 -0.14 16.16
C ALA A 14 -5.02 -0.32 15.78
N LEU A 15 -4.14 -0.61 16.74
CA LEU A 15 -2.73 -0.89 16.49
C LEU A 15 -2.55 -2.19 15.69
N ALA A 16 -3.26 -3.25 16.04
CA ALA A 16 -3.26 -4.50 15.27
C ALA A 16 -3.72 -4.25 13.82
N PHE A 17 -4.79 -3.48 13.63
CA PHE A 17 -5.25 -3.09 12.31
C PHE A 17 -4.17 -2.30 11.56
N MET A 18 -3.55 -1.30 12.19
CA MET A 18 -2.52 -0.47 11.57
C MET A 18 -1.30 -1.29 11.13
N LEU A 19 -0.92 -2.28 11.91
CA LEU A 19 0.21 -3.15 11.59
C LEU A 19 -0.14 -4.15 10.48
N LEU A 20 -1.32 -4.78 10.54
CA LEU A 20 -1.71 -5.85 9.62
C LEU A 20 -2.23 -5.33 8.27
N TYR A 21 -2.86 -4.17 8.24
CA TYR A 21 -3.46 -3.62 7.01
C TYR A 21 -2.43 -3.44 5.89
N ARG A 22 -1.22 -3.02 6.24
CA ARG A 22 -0.13 -2.77 5.29
C ARG A 22 0.86 -3.92 5.13
N LEU A 23 0.70 -4.99 5.90
CA LEU A 23 1.64 -6.11 5.87
C LEU A 23 1.79 -6.76 4.48
N PRO A 24 0.71 -7.06 3.73
CA PRO A 24 0.82 -7.64 2.38
C PRO A 24 1.58 -6.72 1.43
N GLU A 25 1.28 -5.43 1.45
CA GLU A 25 1.96 -4.42 0.64
C GLU A 25 3.45 -4.32 1.01
N ALA A 26 3.75 -4.28 2.31
CA ALA A 26 5.13 -4.15 2.79
C ALA A 26 6.02 -5.33 2.36
N LEU A 27 5.47 -6.53 2.28
CA LEU A 27 6.15 -7.70 1.72
C LEU A 27 6.30 -7.59 0.20
N SER A 28 5.24 -7.23 -0.51
CA SER A 28 5.25 -7.10 -1.97
C SER A 28 6.25 -6.07 -2.46
N VAL A 29 6.29 -4.88 -1.85
CA VAL A 29 7.19 -3.79 -2.25
C VAL A 29 8.67 -4.20 -2.16
N LYS A 30 9.05 -5.04 -1.19
CA LYS A 30 10.44 -5.50 -1.06
C LYS A 30 10.87 -6.43 -2.18
N MET A 31 9.95 -7.28 -2.66
CA MET A 31 10.23 -8.22 -3.75
C MET A 31 10.03 -7.62 -5.14
N LEU A 32 9.33 -6.49 -5.22
CA LEU A 32 8.93 -5.89 -6.48
C LEU A 32 10.11 -5.41 -7.32
N THR A 33 11.07 -4.72 -6.73
CA THR A 33 12.23 -4.18 -7.45
C THR A 33 13.08 -5.29 -8.06
N PRO A 34 13.51 -6.34 -7.33
CA PRO A 34 14.16 -7.50 -7.94
C PRO A 34 13.31 -8.13 -9.06
N PHE A 35 12.03 -8.40 -8.79
CA PHE A 35 11.14 -9.02 -9.77
C PHE A 35 11.04 -8.26 -11.10
N LEU A 36 11.05 -6.94 -11.07
CA LEU A 36 11.00 -6.14 -12.29
C LEU A 36 12.32 -6.08 -13.05
N LEU A 37 13.45 -6.02 -12.33
CA LEU A 37 14.78 -5.77 -12.91
C LEU A 37 15.54 -7.05 -13.23
N ASP A 38 15.36 -8.12 -12.47
CA ASP A 38 16.06 -9.36 -12.68
C ASP A 38 15.69 -9.99 -14.04
N PRO A 39 16.63 -10.69 -14.67
CA PRO A 39 16.39 -11.30 -15.96
C PRO A 39 15.37 -12.45 -15.87
N PRO A 40 14.69 -12.79 -16.99
CA PRO A 40 13.68 -13.86 -17.00
C PRO A 40 14.19 -15.22 -16.54
N GLU A 41 15.48 -15.52 -16.77
CA GLU A 41 16.13 -16.77 -16.31
C GLU A 41 16.18 -16.85 -14.76
N ALA A 42 16.17 -15.70 -14.08
CA ALA A 42 16.08 -15.61 -12.63
C ALA A 42 14.64 -15.46 -12.11
N GLY A 43 13.64 -15.53 -13.00
CA GLY A 43 12.22 -15.38 -12.67
C GLY A 43 11.72 -13.93 -12.67
N GLY A 44 12.54 -12.97 -13.07
CA GLY A 44 12.19 -11.56 -13.20
C GLY A 44 11.57 -11.21 -14.56
N LEU A 45 11.28 -9.92 -14.75
CA LEU A 45 10.72 -9.41 -16.00
C LEU A 45 11.76 -8.74 -16.92
N GLY A 46 13.00 -8.56 -16.46
CA GLY A 46 14.12 -8.03 -17.24
C GLY A 46 13.93 -6.56 -17.70
N LEU A 47 13.17 -5.74 -16.97
CA LEU A 47 13.01 -4.34 -17.30
C LEU A 47 14.32 -3.59 -17.08
N SER A 48 14.63 -2.66 -17.99
CA SER A 48 15.69 -1.70 -17.72
C SER A 48 15.29 -0.74 -16.59
N THR A 49 16.28 -0.19 -15.87
CA THR A 49 16.05 0.82 -14.83
C THR A 49 15.27 2.03 -15.36
N ALA A 50 15.52 2.42 -16.62
CA ALA A 50 14.79 3.52 -17.28
C ALA A 50 13.31 3.18 -17.49
N GLN A 51 13.00 1.96 -17.94
CA GLN A 51 11.62 1.49 -18.13
C GLN A 51 10.88 1.40 -16.80
N SER A 52 11.50 0.82 -15.78
CA SER A 52 10.95 0.74 -14.43
C SER A 52 10.69 2.15 -13.87
N GLY A 53 11.66 3.07 -14.00
CA GLY A 53 11.51 4.46 -13.60
C GLY A 53 10.39 5.20 -14.32
N LEU A 54 10.21 5.00 -15.63
CA LEU A 54 9.14 5.61 -16.41
C LEU A 54 7.76 5.12 -15.92
N VAL A 55 7.62 3.81 -15.73
CA VAL A 55 6.34 3.20 -15.35
C VAL A 55 5.94 3.60 -13.94
N TYR A 56 6.83 3.47 -12.97
CA TYR A 56 6.54 3.85 -11.59
C TYR A 56 6.55 5.35 -11.37
N GLY A 57 7.56 6.04 -11.89
CA GLY A 57 7.79 7.46 -11.65
C GLY A 57 6.82 8.37 -12.40
N THR A 58 6.28 7.95 -13.53
CA THR A 58 5.36 8.78 -14.32
C THR A 58 3.95 8.21 -14.30
N ALA A 59 3.71 7.09 -14.98
CA ALA A 59 2.38 6.51 -15.08
C ALA A 59 1.85 6.06 -13.72
N GLY A 60 2.72 5.46 -12.89
CA GLY A 60 2.39 5.00 -11.55
C GLY A 60 1.99 6.14 -10.62
N VAL A 61 2.75 7.24 -10.59
CA VAL A 61 2.42 8.41 -9.77
C VAL A 61 1.09 9.05 -10.17
N ILE A 62 0.80 9.15 -11.47
CA ILE A 62 -0.50 9.65 -11.95
C ILE A 62 -1.62 8.73 -11.48
N ALA A 63 -1.47 7.41 -11.66
CA ALA A 63 -2.47 6.43 -11.26
C ALA A 63 -2.71 6.45 -9.74
N LEU A 64 -1.65 6.50 -8.94
CA LEU A 64 -1.68 6.63 -7.49
C LEU A 64 -2.43 7.89 -7.04
N THR A 65 -2.16 9.02 -7.67
CA THR A 65 -2.81 10.29 -7.36
C THR A 65 -4.31 10.23 -7.67
N ILE A 66 -4.68 9.71 -8.85
CA ILE A 66 -6.08 9.54 -9.24
C ILE A 66 -6.77 8.56 -8.28
N GLY A 67 -6.13 7.44 -7.97
CA GLY A 67 -6.65 6.45 -7.00
C GLY A 67 -6.89 7.08 -5.63
N GLY A 68 -5.94 7.87 -5.13
CA GLY A 68 -6.08 8.58 -3.85
C GLY A 68 -7.24 9.57 -3.82
N ILE A 69 -7.39 10.39 -4.87
CA ILE A 69 -8.49 11.36 -4.99
C ILE A 69 -9.84 10.62 -5.05
N LEU A 70 -9.95 9.61 -5.89
CA LEU A 70 -11.19 8.82 -6.02
C LEU A 70 -11.50 8.05 -4.72
N GLY A 71 -10.48 7.55 -4.03
CA GLY A 71 -10.62 6.93 -2.71
C GLY A 71 -11.19 7.91 -1.68
N GLY A 72 -10.68 9.14 -1.65
CA GLY A 72 -11.20 10.21 -0.79
C GLY A 72 -12.66 10.54 -1.07
N VAL A 73 -13.01 10.74 -2.34
CA VAL A 73 -14.40 11.00 -2.77
C VAL A 73 -15.32 9.81 -2.44
N TYR A 74 -14.86 8.59 -2.66
CA TYR A 74 -15.63 7.39 -2.35
C TYR A 74 -15.90 7.26 -0.86
N ALA A 75 -14.86 7.43 -0.02
CA ALA A 75 -14.98 7.40 1.43
C ALA A 75 -15.90 8.51 1.98
N ALA A 76 -15.81 9.72 1.41
CA ALA A 76 -16.67 10.84 1.78
C ALA A 76 -18.16 10.56 1.48
N ARG A 77 -18.44 9.92 0.34
CA ARG A 77 -19.83 9.61 -0.07
C ARG A 77 -20.44 8.41 0.66
N LYS A 78 -19.68 7.35 0.88
CA LYS A 78 -20.18 6.08 1.45
C LYS A 78 -19.96 5.95 2.95
N GLY A 79 -19.11 6.81 3.51
CA GLY A 79 -18.62 6.72 4.87
C GLY A 79 -17.50 5.70 5.02
N LEU A 80 -16.55 6.01 5.89
CA LEU A 80 -15.32 5.23 6.07
C LEU A 80 -15.58 3.74 6.36
N ARG A 81 -16.52 3.44 7.28
CA ARG A 81 -16.82 2.06 7.69
C ARG A 81 -17.29 1.16 6.54
N LYS A 82 -18.10 1.69 5.62
CA LYS A 82 -18.64 0.93 4.48
C LYS A 82 -17.62 0.80 3.34
N SER A 83 -16.79 1.83 3.15
CA SER A 83 -15.80 1.84 2.08
C SER A 83 -14.53 1.04 2.43
N MET A 84 -14.24 0.86 3.71
CA MET A 84 -12.99 0.27 4.18
C MET A 84 -12.71 -1.13 3.61
N TRP A 85 -13.74 -1.99 3.47
CA TRP A 85 -13.57 -3.33 2.89
C TRP A 85 -13.17 -3.31 1.42
N ILE A 86 -13.85 -2.47 0.62
CA ILE A 86 -13.54 -2.35 -0.82
C ILE A 86 -12.16 -1.74 -1.01
N MET A 87 -11.82 -0.75 -0.18
CA MET A 87 -10.53 -0.08 -0.22
C MET A 87 -9.40 -1.00 0.27
N ALA A 88 -9.64 -1.84 1.28
CA ALA A 88 -8.70 -2.86 1.72
C ALA A 88 -8.47 -3.94 0.64
N LEU A 89 -9.53 -4.38 -0.03
CA LEU A 89 -9.42 -5.30 -1.14
C LEU A 89 -8.62 -4.70 -2.30
N SER A 90 -8.82 -3.42 -2.58
CA SER A 90 -8.05 -2.69 -3.60
C SER A 90 -6.55 -2.62 -3.27
N LEU A 91 -6.19 -2.56 -1.99
CA LEU A 91 -4.79 -2.63 -1.54
C LEU A 91 -4.20 -4.05 -1.68
N ALA A 92 -5.04 -5.08 -1.61
CA ALA A 92 -4.61 -6.46 -1.80
C ALA A 92 -4.51 -6.87 -3.29
N LEU A 93 -5.14 -6.13 -4.19
CA LEU A 93 -5.14 -6.38 -5.64
C LEU A 93 -3.73 -6.52 -6.25
N PRO A 94 -2.74 -5.72 -5.85
CA PRO A 94 -1.36 -5.84 -6.30
C PRO A 94 -0.79 -7.24 -6.19
N CYS A 95 -1.06 -7.94 -5.10
CA CYS A 95 -0.58 -9.31 -4.93
C CYS A 95 -1.07 -10.25 -6.06
N ALA A 96 -2.32 -10.10 -6.49
CA ALA A 96 -2.87 -10.89 -7.60
C ALA A 96 -2.29 -10.46 -8.95
N VAL A 97 -2.05 -9.17 -9.15
CA VAL A 97 -1.45 -8.62 -10.38
C VAL A 97 -0.02 -9.11 -10.55
N TYR A 98 0.78 -9.08 -9.50
CA TYR A 98 2.17 -9.57 -9.57
C TYR A 98 2.24 -11.09 -9.68
N LEU A 99 1.33 -11.82 -9.04
CA LEU A 99 1.21 -13.26 -9.27
C LEU A 99 0.90 -13.57 -10.74
N PHE A 100 -0.02 -12.82 -11.35
CA PHE A 100 -0.31 -12.94 -12.78
C PHE A 100 0.94 -12.67 -13.63
N LEU A 101 1.67 -11.59 -13.37
CA LEU A 101 2.90 -11.28 -14.10
C LEU A 101 3.98 -12.36 -13.93
N ALA A 102 4.11 -12.93 -12.73
CA ALA A 102 5.07 -14.00 -12.44
C ALA A 102 4.73 -15.31 -13.17
N LEU A 103 3.44 -15.64 -13.30
CA LEU A 103 3.00 -16.86 -13.96
C LEU A 103 2.99 -16.75 -15.50
N VAL A 104 2.61 -15.59 -16.03
CA VAL A 104 2.42 -15.40 -17.48
C VAL A 104 3.69 -14.88 -18.15
N GLN A 105 4.53 -14.14 -17.42
CA GLN A 105 5.76 -13.50 -17.94
C GLN A 105 5.55 -12.89 -19.34
N PRO A 106 4.65 -11.91 -19.49
CA PRO A 106 4.25 -11.44 -20.81
C PRO A 106 5.41 -10.74 -21.52
N GLU A 107 5.70 -11.14 -22.75
CA GLU A 107 6.71 -10.50 -23.61
C GLU A 107 6.34 -9.05 -23.97
N ARG A 108 5.04 -8.73 -23.91
CA ARG A 108 4.53 -7.41 -24.30
C ARG A 108 4.59 -6.42 -23.15
N MET A 109 5.47 -5.45 -23.23
CA MET A 109 5.71 -4.43 -22.20
C MET A 109 4.46 -3.64 -21.79
N TRP A 110 3.49 -3.41 -22.71
CA TRP A 110 2.27 -2.69 -22.37
C TRP A 110 1.42 -3.42 -21.32
N ILE A 111 1.48 -4.77 -21.25
CA ILE A 111 0.77 -5.56 -20.23
C ILE A 111 1.41 -5.29 -18.86
N VAL A 112 2.73 -5.28 -18.78
CA VAL A 112 3.47 -4.97 -17.55
C VAL A 112 3.11 -3.55 -17.09
N TYR A 113 3.08 -2.59 -18.02
CA TYR A 113 2.73 -1.21 -17.72
C TYR A 113 1.29 -1.07 -17.21
N ALA A 114 0.34 -1.74 -17.84
CA ALA A 114 -1.06 -1.77 -17.40
C ALA A 114 -1.20 -2.36 -15.99
N CYS A 115 -0.45 -3.43 -15.69
CA CYS A 115 -0.43 -4.06 -14.38
C CYS A 115 0.11 -3.12 -13.30
N VAL A 116 1.23 -2.43 -13.57
CA VAL A 116 1.80 -1.45 -12.62
C VAL A 116 0.87 -0.25 -12.40
N VAL A 117 0.24 0.25 -13.46
CA VAL A 117 -0.75 1.34 -13.36
C VAL A 117 -1.95 0.92 -12.49
N LEU A 118 -2.44 -0.30 -12.69
CA LEU A 118 -3.54 -0.85 -11.89
C LEU A 118 -3.14 -1.04 -10.41
N ASP A 119 -1.93 -1.54 -10.17
CA ASP A 119 -1.33 -1.65 -8.85
C ASP A 119 -1.29 -0.29 -8.14
N GLN A 120 -0.68 0.71 -8.77
CA GLN A 120 -0.52 2.04 -8.19
C GLN A 120 -1.87 2.76 -7.96
N PHE A 121 -2.82 2.56 -8.86
CA PHE A 121 -4.19 3.04 -8.66
C PHE A 121 -4.85 2.38 -7.44
N GLY A 122 -4.80 1.06 -7.35
CA GLY A 122 -5.33 0.29 -6.22
C GLY A 122 -4.68 0.67 -4.89
N TYR A 123 -3.38 0.90 -4.92
CA TYR A 123 -2.63 1.38 -3.78
C TYR A 123 -3.11 2.77 -3.34
N GLY A 124 -3.17 3.75 -4.23
CA GLY A 124 -3.64 5.10 -3.88
C GLY A 124 -5.06 5.09 -3.33
N PHE A 125 -5.96 4.33 -3.96
CA PHE A 125 -7.34 4.18 -3.53
C PHE A 125 -7.44 3.53 -2.14
N GLY A 126 -6.79 2.39 -1.93
CA GLY A 126 -6.84 1.65 -0.67
C GLY A 126 -6.12 2.35 0.49
N PHE A 127 -4.99 2.98 0.22
CA PHE A 127 -4.23 3.70 1.23
C PHE A 127 -4.98 4.90 1.81
N THR A 128 -5.86 5.53 1.03
CA THR A 128 -6.70 6.63 1.51
C THR A 128 -7.58 6.22 2.68
N ALA A 129 -8.16 5.00 2.66
CA ALA A 129 -8.95 4.51 3.79
C ALA A 129 -8.12 4.37 5.07
N TYR A 130 -6.89 3.92 4.93
CA TYR A 130 -5.95 3.77 6.03
C TYR A 130 -5.61 5.13 6.66
N MET A 131 -5.31 6.13 5.83
CA MET A 131 -5.06 7.50 6.28
C MET A 131 -6.25 8.11 7.01
N LEU A 132 -7.46 7.95 6.44
CA LEU A 132 -8.71 8.43 7.06
C LEU A 132 -9.00 7.71 8.38
N TYR A 133 -8.70 6.42 8.47
CA TYR A 133 -8.82 5.67 9.72
C TYR A 133 -7.89 6.21 10.80
N MET A 134 -6.60 6.43 10.47
CA MET A 134 -5.63 7.00 11.41
C MET A 134 -6.05 8.39 11.89
N MET A 135 -6.53 9.26 10.98
CA MET A 135 -7.03 10.58 11.34
C MET A 135 -8.21 10.50 12.30
N LYS A 136 -9.16 9.62 12.00
CA LYS A 136 -10.33 9.41 12.87
C LYS A 136 -9.95 8.83 14.23
N PHE A 137 -9.02 7.89 14.27
CA PHE A 137 -8.53 7.33 15.54
C PHE A 137 -7.76 8.36 16.37
N ALA A 138 -7.06 9.28 15.71
CA ALA A 138 -6.29 10.34 16.37
C ALA A 138 -7.18 11.44 16.98
N GLU A 139 -8.47 11.57 16.61
CA GLU A 139 -9.39 12.60 17.11
C GLU A 139 -9.35 12.74 18.65
N GLY A 140 -9.42 13.98 19.16
CA GLY A 140 -9.40 14.30 20.57
C GLY A 140 -8.49 15.48 20.90
N GLU A 141 -8.17 15.70 22.17
CA GLU A 141 -7.40 16.86 22.64
C GLU A 141 -5.98 16.96 22.00
N PHE A 142 -5.33 15.81 21.74
CA PHE A 142 -3.96 15.76 21.22
C PHE A 142 -3.89 15.16 19.81
N VAL A 143 -4.78 15.62 18.89
CA VAL A 143 -4.93 15.08 17.53
C VAL A 143 -3.59 14.90 16.81
N THR A 144 -2.80 15.96 16.72
CA THR A 144 -1.51 15.95 15.99
C THR A 144 -0.54 14.93 16.58
N SER A 145 -0.41 14.89 17.90
CA SER A 145 0.49 13.96 18.57
C SER A 145 0.00 12.51 18.45
N HIS A 146 -1.30 12.27 18.56
CA HIS A 146 -1.87 10.94 18.38
C HIS A 146 -1.73 10.46 16.94
N TYR A 147 -1.91 11.35 15.96
CA TYR A 147 -1.67 11.04 14.56
C TYR A 147 -0.19 10.71 14.29
N ALA A 148 0.74 11.44 14.92
CA ALA A 148 2.16 11.13 14.82
C ALA A 148 2.50 9.75 15.40
N ILE A 149 1.86 9.33 16.49
CA ILE A 149 2.00 7.96 17.02
C ILE A 149 1.46 6.93 16.01
N CYS A 150 0.29 7.17 15.43
CA CYS A 150 -0.26 6.28 14.40
C CYS A 150 0.69 6.13 13.20
N THR A 151 1.28 7.24 12.73
CA THR A 151 2.25 7.19 11.61
C THR A 151 3.55 6.47 11.99
N ALA A 152 3.97 6.53 13.25
CA ALA A 152 5.09 5.72 13.73
C ALA A 152 4.79 4.20 13.67
N PHE A 153 3.60 3.78 14.07
CA PHE A 153 3.17 2.38 13.90
C PHE A 153 3.00 1.99 12.43
N MET A 154 2.55 2.90 11.57
CA MET A 154 2.56 2.71 10.12
C MET A 154 3.98 2.47 9.59
N ALA A 155 4.95 3.26 10.00
CA ALA A 155 6.35 3.07 9.61
C ALA A 155 6.88 1.71 10.10
N LEU A 156 6.55 1.33 11.34
CA LEU A 156 6.94 0.05 11.92
C LEU A 156 6.38 -1.13 11.10
N SER A 157 5.13 -1.04 10.62
CA SER A 157 4.52 -2.08 9.77
C SER A 157 5.27 -2.29 8.45
N MET A 158 5.94 -1.25 7.93
CA MET A 158 6.77 -1.34 6.72
C MET A 158 8.19 -1.82 7.01
N MET A 159 8.71 -1.56 8.21
CA MET A 159 10.08 -1.95 8.60
C MET A 159 10.18 -3.43 8.98
N ILE A 160 9.21 -3.95 9.74
CA ILE A 160 9.21 -5.34 10.22
C ILE A 160 9.37 -6.35 9.08
N PRO A 161 8.53 -6.31 8.00
CA PRO A 161 8.70 -7.21 6.87
C PRO A 161 10.06 -7.07 6.18
N GLY A 162 10.61 -5.85 6.15
CA GLY A 162 11.92 -5.58 5.59
C GLY A 162 13.07 -6.30 6.29
N LEU A 163 12.95 -6.58 7.59
CA LEU A 163 13.93 -7.35 8.34
C LEU A 163 13.94 -8.84 7.94
N PHE A 164 12.80 -9.36 7.52
CA PHE A 164 12.63 -10.76 7.13
C PHE A 164 12.76 -10.99 5.61
N ALA A 165 12.62 -9.96 4.80
CA ALA A 165 12.67 -10.06 3.35
C ALA A 165 14.05 -10.54 2.82
N GLY A 166 15.12 -10.36 3.58
CA GLY A 166 16.45 -10.87 3.23
C GLY A 166 16.63 -12.38 3.47
N TRP A 167 15.66 -13.06 4.09
CA TRP A 167 15.66 -14.50 4.32
C TRP A 167 14.75 -15.25 3.32
N MET A 168 13.94 -14.55 2.55
CA MET A 168 13.08 -15.06 1.48
C MET A 168 13.78 -15.02 0.13
#